data_39acdca9bf0dde44b8ed37ee11808456
#
_entry.id   39acdca9bf0dde44b8ed37ee11808456
#
_cell.length_a   1.000
_cell.length_b   1.000
_cell.length_c   1.000
_cell.angle_alpha   90.00
_cell.angle_beta   90.00
_cell.angle_gamma   90.00
#
_symmetry.space_group_name_H-M   'P 1'
#
loop_
_entity.id
_entity.type
_entity.pdbx_description
1 polymer ?
#
loop_
_entity_poly.entity_id
_entity_poly.type
_entity_poly.pdbx_seq_one_letter_code
_entity_poly.pdbx_strand_id
1 'polypeptide(L)'
;MTINSIKAQFTSNYLEVVQEINLKIADSTNKAKATFDIFIKKETNKKYDIEVNRSRFLINTQEIENKFLNISNQYMSCLYPIRFSIQEQNKLVVVNFNEISNRIKQRDLILSQSMEGEGLEIIRSEFFEKTNTDKKLQTLISSLGIVTIIEMSLMRYSQNTAINLLWTVPVLGDTHWQTQIKKENQNNSISFISELTDQKEVLENLQKYSELQELKLISDNQESEIFATFETTINYMSNMATIADSQTQVNIKIGDFFEYQENTTILSTIDK
;
A
#
# COMPACT_ATOMS: atom_id res chain seq x y z
N MET A 1 -22.49 13.96 22.58
CA MET A 1 -21.18 14.66 22.60
C MET A 1 -20.79 14.87 21.16
N THR A 2 -20.82 16.09 20.69
CA THR A 2 -20.47 16.47 19.33
C THR A 2 -18.94 16.39 19.22
N ILE A 3 -18.43 15.42 18.48
CA ILE A 3 -17.00 15.33 18.16
C ILE A 3 -16.72 16.48 17.20
N ASN A 4 -16.18 17.57 17.69
CA ASN A 4 -15.62 18.63 16.84
C ASN A 4 -14.48 18.02 16.05
N SER A 5 -14.70 17.74 14.78
CA SER A 5 -13.66 17.35 13.83
C SER A 5 -12.72 18.54 13.65
N ILE A 6 -11.62 18.53 14.42
CA ILE A 6 -10.53 19.47 14.18
C ILE A 6 -9.88 18.99 12.88
N LYS A 7 -10.16 19.67 11.76
CA LYS A 7 -9.37 19.49 10.52
C LYS A 7 -7.90 19.66 10.92
N ALA A 8 -7.12 18.62 10.72
CA ALA A 8 -5.69 18.69 10.96
C ALA A 8 -5.12 19.83 10.10
N GLN A 9 -4.50 20.82 10.74
CA GLN A 9 -3.82 21.90 10.02
C GLN A 9 -2.47 21.36 9.58
N PHE A 10 -2.42 20.76 8.39
CA PHE A 10 -1.16 20.35 7.78
C PHE A 10 -0.44 21.59 7.25
N THR A 11 0.85 21.66 7.50
CA THR A 11 1.75 22.55 6.76
C THR A 11 2.11 21.86 5.44
N SER A 12 2.37 22.65 4.39
CA SER A 12 2.90 22.09 3.14
C SER A 12 4.17 21.31 3.43
N ASN A 13 4.23 20.07 2.98
CA ASN A 13 5.36 19.18 3.24
C ASN A 13 5.63 18.29 2.02
N TYR A 14 6.91 17.96 1.84
CA TYR A 14 7.36 16.98 0.87
C TYR A 14 7.93 15.77 1.60
N LEU A 15 7.47 14.58 1.25
CA LEU A 15 7.89 13.34 1.87
C LEU A 15 8.46 12.41 0.79
N GLU A 16 9.63 11.88 1.05
CA GLU A 16 10.20 10.77 0.28
C GLU A 16 9.83 9.45 0.93
N VAL A 17 9.44 8.47 0.11
CA VAL A 17 9.05 7.14 0.58
C VAL A 17 9.87 6.08 -0.12
N VAL A 18 10.38 5.15 0.66
CA VAL A 18 11.02 3.93 0.17
C VAL A 18 10.25 2.74 0.73
N GLN A 19 9.74 1.89 -0.17
CA GLN A 19 9.07 0.64 0.14
C GLN A 19 9.92 -0.51 -0.39
N GLU A 20 10.26 -1.45 0.47
CA GLU A 20 11.03 -2.65 0.12
C GLU A 20 10.22 -3.89 0.53
N ILE A 21 10.07 -4.82 -0.41
CA ILE A 21 9.31 -6.05 -0.22
C ILE A 21 10.23 -7.23 -0.53
N ASN A 22 10.29 -8.19 0.39
CA ASN A 22 10.87 -9.51 0.17
C ASN A 22 9.75 -10.54 0.24
N LEU A 23 9.62 -11.35 -0.80
CA LEU A 23 8.67 -12.46 -0.88
C LEU A 23 9.40 -13.74 -1.17
N LYS A 24 9.33 -14.70 -0.24
CA LYS A 24 9.81 -16.06 -0.42
C LYS A 24 8.62 -17.01 -0.53
N ILE A 25 8.62 -17.85 -1.57
CA ILE A 25 7.64 -18.93 -1.75
C ILE A 25 8.43 -20.18 -2.12
N ALA A 26 8.37 -21.20 -1.29
CA ALA A 26 9.23 -22.38 -1.39
C ALA A 26 10.72 -21.98 -1.48
N ASP A 27 11.40 -22.36 -2.56
CA ASP A 27 12.82 -22.03 -2.79
C ASP A 27 13.03 -20.73 -3.57
N SER A 28 11.95 -20.07 -4.00
CA SER A 28 12.02 -18.83 -4.80
C SER A 28 11.95 -17.60 -3.91
N THR A 29 12.86 -16.66 -4.11
CA THR A 29 12.86 -15.37 -3.40
C THR A 29 12.86 -14.23 -4.41
N ASN A 30 11.91 -13.31 -4.25
CA ASN A 30 11.81 -12.09 -5.05
C ASN A 30 11.85 -10.86 -4.15
N LYS A 31 12.54 -9.82 -4.61
CA LYS A 31 12.64 -8.53 -3.93
C LYS A 31 12.07 -7.45 -4.81
N ALA A 32 11.22 -6.60 -4.26
CA ALA A 32 10.73 -5.42 -4.95
C ALA A 32 11.10 -4.16 -4.15
N LYS A 33 11.40 -3.08 -4.88
CA LYS A 33 11.65 -1.77 -4.29
C LYS A 33 10.89 -0.71 -5.08
N ALA A 34 10.08 0.07 -4.38
CA ALA A 34 9.39 1.23 -4.94
C ALA A 34 9.82 2.51 -4.21
N THR A 35 9.89 3.60 -4.95
CA THR A 35 10.08 4.94 -4.36
C THR A 35 8.94 5.84 -4.77
N PHE A 36 8.48 6.65 -3.81
CA PHE A 36 7.37 7.58 -4.03
C PHE A 36 7.75 8.96 -3.52
N ASP A 37 7.15 9.95 -4.14
CA ASP A 37 7.17 11.35 -3.72
C ASP A 37 5.77 11.76 -3.30
N ILE A 38 5.61 12.27 -2.09
CA ILE A 38 4.32 12.71 -1.56
C ILE A 38 4.39 14.21 -1.30
N PHE A 39 3.49 14.94 -1.91
CA PHE A 39 3.32 16.37 -1.72
C PHE A 39 2.04 16.63 -0.94
N ILE A 40 2.19 17.10 0.30
CA ILE A 40 1.08 17.60 1.11
C ILE A 40 0.99 19.10 0.91
N LYS A 41 -0.15 19.62 0.45
CA LYS A 41 -0.32 21.03 0.10
C LYS A 41 -1.43 21.66 0.94
N LYS A 42 -1.12 22.80 1.54
CA LYS A 42 -2.09 23.64 2.26
C LYS A 42 -2.51 24.86 1.44
N GLU A 43 -2.89 24.69 0.21
CA GLU A 43 -3.32 25.84 -0.60
C GLU A 43 -4.85 25.87 -0.72
N THR A 44 -5.46 26.98 -0.30
CA THR A 44 -6.91 27.23 -0.32
C THR A 44 -7.53 27.22 -1.71
N ASN A 45 -6.71 27.28 -2.77
CA ASN A 45 -7.15 27.37 -4.17
C ASN A 45 -6.92 26.11 -5.00
N LYS A 46 -6.37 25.03 -4.44
CA LYS A 46 -6.13 23.77 -5.18
C LYS A 46 -7.27 22.78 -4.97
N LYS A 47 -7.55 22.01 -6.02
CA LYS A 47 -8.60 20.97 -6.01
C LYS A 47 -8.23 19.71 -5.25
N TYR A 48 -7.02 19.61 -4.64
CA TYR A 48 -6.53 18.45 -3.89
C TYR A 48 -5.57 18.86 -2.78
N ASP A 49 -5.52 18.02 -1.75
CA ASP A 49 -4.70 18.23 -0.54
C ASP A 49 -3.38 17.46 -0.58
N ILE A 50 -3.38 16.26 -1.21
CA ILE A 50 -2.23 15.36 -1.28
C ILE A 50 -2.05 14.88 -2.71
N GLU A 51 -0.80 14.86 -3.17
CA GLU A 51 -0.40 14.21 -4.42
C GLU A 51 0.66 13.15 -4.12
N VAL A 52 0.43 11.93 -4.58
CA VAL A 52 1.36 10.81 -4.49
C VAL A 52 1.86 10.50 -5.88
N ASN A 53 3.17 10.51 -6.07
CA ASN A 53 3.82 10.13 -7.30
C ASN A 53 4.74 8.93 -7.05
N ARG A 54 4.81 7.97 -7.99
CA ARG A 54 5.76 6.86 -7.94
C ARG A 54 6.91 7.16 -8.87
N SER A 55 8.10 7.39 -8.31
CA SER A 55 9.27 7.80 -9.06
C SER A 55 10.04 6.60 -9.64
N ARG A 56 10.06 5.45 -8.94
CA ARG A 56 10.80 4.27 -9.39
C ARG A 56 10.18 2.98 -8.88
N PHE A 57 10.35 1.90 -9.67
CA PHE A 57 10.02 0.54 -9.25
C PHE A 57 11.06 -0.44 -9.82
N LEU A 58 11.65 -1.26 -8.95
CA LEU A 58 12.69 -2.24 -9.28
C LEU A 58 12.29 -3.63 -8.77
N ILE A 59 12.71 -4.67 -9.47
CA ILE A 59 12.63 -6.05 -9.00
C ILE A 59 14.06 -6.62 -8.98
N ASN A 60 14.44 -7.23 -7.86
CA ASN A 60 15.78 -7.77 -7.64
C ASN A 60 16.90 -6.75 -7.92
N THR A 61 16.67 -5.47 -7.54
CA THR A 61 17.55 -4.31 -7.75
C THR A 61 17.76 -3.89 -9.21
N GLN A 62 17.05 -4.51 -10.15
CA GLN A 62 17.17 -4.24 -11.58
C GLN A 62 15.85 -3.69 -12.15
N GLU A 63 15.92 -3.07 -13.31
CA GLU A 63 14.72 -2.79 -14.10
C GLU A 63 14.04 -4.10 -14.50
N ILE A 64 12.71 -4.04 -14.70
CA ILE A 64 11.92 -5.24 -14.94
C ILE A 64 12.19 -5.80 -16.33
N GLU A 65 12.93 -6.90 -16.43
CA GLU A 65 13.20 -7.62 -17.67
C GLU A 65 12.07 -8.58 -18.04
N ASN A 66 11.38 -9.16 -17.05
CA ASN A 66 10.26 -10.08 -17.30
C ASN A 66 9.11 -9.35 -17.98
N LYS A 67 8.71 -9.81 -19.17
CA LYS A 67 7.67 -9.18 -20.00
C LYS A 67 6.33 -9.06 -19.26
N PHE A 68 5.91 -10.10 -18.55
CA PHE A 68 4.65 -10.13 -17.81
C PHE A 68 4.64 -9.08 -16.69
N LEU A 69 5.67 -9.09 -15.86
CA LEU A 69 5.83 -8.11 -14.77
C LEU A 69 5.97 -6.68 -15.30
N ASN A 70 6.62 -6.51 -16.44
CA ASN A 70 6.74 -5.20 -17.08
C ASN A 70 5.38 -4.66 -17.53
N ILE A 71 4.54 -5.47 -18.17
CA ILE A 71 3.18 -5.09 -18.57
C ILE A 71 2.37 -4.69 -17.33
N SER A 72 2.36 -5.53 -16.29
CA SER A 72 1.67 -5.23 -15.03
C SER A 72 2.15 -3.90 -14.42
N ASN A 73 3.46 -3.67 -14.38
CA ASN A 73 4.04 -2.43 -13.88
C ASN A 73 3.65 -1.22 -14.72
N GLN A 74 3.56 -1.37 -16.04
CA GLN A 74 3.13 -0.29 -16.94
C GLN A 74 1.68 0.12 -16.67
N TYR A 75 0.76 -0.84 -16.45
CA TYR A 75 -0.62 -0.53 -16.04
C TYR A 75 -0.66 0.13 -14.66
N MET A 76 0.03 -0.43 -13.67
CA MET A 76 0.08 0.15 -12.32
C MET A 76 0.68 1.56 -12.31
N SER A 77 1.65 1.86 -13.20
CA SER A 77 2.22 3.22 -13.31
C SER A 77 1.23 4.27 -13.77
N CYS A 78 0.16 3.86 -14.48
CA CYS A 78 -0.89 4.77 -14.94
C CYS A 78 -1.73 5.36 -13.79
N LEU A 79 -1.70 4.74 -12.60
CA LEU A 79 -2.38 5.29 -11.44
C LEU A 79 -1.76 6.62 -11.00
N TYR A 80 -0.46 6.81 -11.20
CA TYR A 80 0.29 7.96 -10.69
C TYR A 80 0.41 9.09 -11.73
N PRO A 81 0.39 10.38 -11.31
CA PRO A 81 0.16 10.84 -9.93
C PRO A 81 -1.28 10.60 -9.47
N ILE A 82 -1.44 10.19 -8.20
CA ILE A 82 -2.74 10.09 -7.55
C ILE A 82 -2.95 11.34 -6.72
N ARG A 83 -4.12 11.99 -6.87
CA ARG A 83 -4.47 13.19 -6.11
C ARG A 83 -5.65 12.91 -5.22
N PHE A 84 -5.52 13.30 -3.94
CA PHE A 84 -6.52 13.09 -2.92
C PHE A 84 -7.02 14.40 -2.33
N SER A 85 -8.31 14.44 -1.98
CA SER A 85 -8.83 15.35 -0.97
C SER A 85 -8.98 14.65 0.36
N ILE A 86 -8.73 15.38 1.46
CA ILE A 86 -8.94 14.90 2.82
C ILE A 86 -10.37 15.26 3.21
N GLN A 87 -11.21 14.24 3.39
CA GLN A 87 -12.60 14.39 3.84
C GLN A 87 -12.71 14.30 5.37
N GLU A 88 -13.98 14.33 5.86
CA GLU A 88 -14.26 14.09 7.26
C GLU A 88 -13.66 12.77 7.74
N GLN A 89 -13.23 12.72 8.98
CA GLN A 89 -12.49 11.59 9.58
C GLN A 89 -11.14 11.30 8.93
N ASN A 90 -10.55 12.28 8.21
CA ASN A 90 -9.25 12.18 7.52
C ASN A 90 -9.16 11.09 6.43
N LYS A 91 -10.29 10.69 5.88
CA LYS A 91 -10.35 9.73 4.78
C LYS A 91 -9.84 10.36 3.49
N LEU A 92 -8.98 9.64 2.78
CA LEU A 92 -8.47 10.03 1.47
C LEU A 92 -9.44 9.63 0.36
N VAL A 93 -9.86 10.63 -0.43
CA VAL A 93 -10.71 10.40 -1.60
C VAL A 93 -10.00 10.89 -2.85
N VAL A 94 -9.87 10.01 -3.83
CA VAL A 94 -9.26 10.33 -5.12
C VAL A 94 -10.09 11.39 -5.84
N VAL A 95 -9.44 12.41 -6.40
CA VAL A 95 -10.11 13.52 -7.09
C VAL A 95 -9.76 13.64 -8.57
N ASN A 96 -8.79 12.84 -9.05
CA ASN A 96 -8.34 12.89 -10.44
C ASN A 96 -8.66 11.61 -11.25
N PHE A 97 -9.81 10.99 -11.01
CA PHE A 97 -10.25 9.77 -11.70
C PHE A 97 -10.19 9.86 -13.22
N ASN A 98 -10.67 10.97 -13.80
CA ASN A 98 -10.66 11.16 -15.26
C ASN A 98 -9.25 11.17 -15.85
N GLU A 99 -8.29 11.78 -15.15
CA GLU A 99 -6.89 11.82 -15.59
C GLU A 99 -6.28 10.40 -15.53
N ILE A 100 -6.54 9.66 -14.46
CA ILE A 100 -6.08 8.28 -14.30
C ILE A 100 -6.69 7.40 -15.41
N SER A 101 -8.00 7.45 -15.60
CA SER A 101 -8.69 6.67 -16.63
C SER A 101 -8.17 6.97 -18.03
N ASN A 102 -7.85 8.22 -18.33
CA ASN A 102 -7.26 8.60 -19.62
C ASN A 102 -5.85 8.04 -19.80
N ARG A 103 -5.00 8.07 -18.76
CA ARG A 103 -3.67 7.44 -18.80
C ARG A 103 -3.75 5.94 -19.02
N ILE A 104 -4.68 5.26 -18.35
CA ILE A 104 -4.93 3.82 -18.53
C ILE A 104 -5.29 3.52 -19.98
N LYS A 105 -6.27 4.25 -20.56
CA LYS A 105 -6.69 4.04 -21.95
C LYS A 105 -5.56 4.30 -22.95
N GLN A 106 -4.76 5.34 -22.75
CA GLN A 106 -3.62 5.63 -23.62
C GLN A 106 -2.54 4.54 -23.52
N ARG A 107 -2.24 4.05 -22.32
CA ARG A 107 -1.28 2.97 -22.13
C ARG A 107 -1.77 1.66 -22.74
N ASP A 108 -3.03 1.34 -22.55
CA ASP A 108 -3.65 0.15 -23.13
C ASP A 108 -3.55 0.14 -24.67
N LEU A 109 -3.82 1.28 -25.29
CA LEU A 109 -3.65 1.42 -26.75
C LEU A 109 -2.21 1.16 -27.21
N ILE A 110 -1.22 1.72 -26.49
CA ILE A 110 0.20 1.52 -26.80
C ILE A 110 0.58 0.04 -26.65
N LEU A 111 0.18 -0.60 -25.54
CA LEU A 111 0.51 -1.99 -25.27
C LEU A 111 -0.14 -2.92 -26.30
N SER A 112 -1.41 -2.70 -26.64
CA SER A 112 -2.12 -3.50 -27.65
C SER A 112 -1.56 -3.35 -29.06
N GLN A 113 -0.89 -2.24 -29.37
CA GLN A 113 -0.21 -2.04 -30.65
C GLN A 113 1.20 -2.66 -30.72
N SER A 114 1.87 -2.76 -29.56
CA SER A 114 3.28 -3.19 -29.48
C SER A 114 3.46 -4.62 -29.00
N MET A 115 2.44 -5.23 -28.43
CA MET A 115 2.51 -6.54 -27.82
C MET A 115 1.25 -7.36 -28.17
N GLU A 116 1.45 -8.65 -28.39
CA GLU A 116 0.39 -9.63 -28.61
C GLU A 116 0.62 -10.83 -27.69
N GLY A 117 -0.46 -11.55 -27.38
CA GLY A 117 -0.42 -12.83 -26.67
C GLY A 117 -1.32 -12.88 -25.44
N GLU A 118 -1.61 -14.08 -25.01
CA GLU A 118 -2.56 -14.41 -23.92
C GLU A 118 -2.20 -13.71 -22.60
N GLY A 119 -0.88 -13.59 -22.28
CA GLY A 119 -0.43 -12.92 -21.07
C GLY A 119 -0.80 -11.43 -20.99
N LEU A 120 -0.83 -10.73 -22.13
CA LEU A 120 -1.31 -9.34 -22.18
C LEU A 120 -2.83 -9.29 -21.89
N GLU A 121 -3.61 -10.18 -22.50
CA GLU A 121 -5.07 -10.18 -22.34
C GLU A 121 -5.48 -10.54 -20.91
N ILE A 122 -4.77 -11.45 -20.24
CA ILE A 122 -5.00 -11.78 -18.83
C ILE A 122 -4.78 -10.56 -17.95
N ILE A 123 -3.58 -9.94 -18.03
CA ILE A 123 -3.24 -8.77 -17.20
C ILE A 123 -4.21 -7.61 -17.48
N ARG A 124 -4.50 -7.39 -18.76
CA ARG A 124 -5.44 -6.36 -19.21
C ARG A 124 -6.82 -6.56 -18.60
N SER A 125 -7.37 -7.76 -18.72
CA SER A 125 -8.70 -8.12 -18.19
C SER A 125 -8.77 -7.89 -16.68
N GLU A 126 -7.80 -8.42 -15.91
CA GLU A 126 -7.75 -8.27 -14.47
C GLU A 126 -7.60 -6.81 -14.03
N PHE A 127 -6.76 -6.03 -14.73
CA PHE A 127 -6.56 -4.63 -14.40
C PHE A 127 -7.80 -3.79 -14.69
N PHE A 128 -8.46 -4.00 -15.85
CA PHE A 128 -9.69 -3.29 -16.21
C PHE A 128 -10.86 -3.70 -15.31
N GLU A 129 -10.94 -4.93 -14.87
CA GLU A 129 -11.94 -5.34 -13.89
C GLU A 129 -11.87 -4.49 -12.61
N LYS A 130 -10.66 -4.14 -12.17
CA LYS A 130 -10.39 -3.33 -10.96
C LYS A 130 -10.44 -1.82 -11.18
N THR A 131 -10.50 -1.34 -12.44
CA THR A 131 -10.35 0.09 -12.75
C THR A 131 -11.46 0.68 -13.64
N ASN A 132 -12.44 -0.13 -14.08
CA ASN A 132 -13.46 0.27 -15.05
C ASN A 132 -14.54 1.23 -14.50
N THR A 133 -14.58 1.47 -13.20
CA THR A 133 -15.45 2.46 -12.55
C THR A 133 -14.68 3.24 -11.49
N ASP A 134 -15.11 4.48 -11.20
CA ASP A 134 -14.50 5.29 -10.15
C ASP A 134 -14.52 4.60 -8.79
N LYS A 135 -15.59 3.87 -8.46
CA LYS A 135 -15.69 3.10 -7.22
C LYS A 135 -14.63 2.00 -7.14
N LYS A 136 -14.45 1.22 -8.19
CA LYS A 136 -13.46 0.14 -8.23
C LYS A 136 -12.03 0.72 -8.20
N LEU A 137 -11.80 1.78 -8.96
CA LEU A 137 -10.52 2.47 -8.96
C LEU A 137 -10.19 3.08 -7.57
N GLN A 138 -11.19 3.69 -6.89
CA GLN A 138 -11.03 4.14 -5.50
C GLN A 138 -10.67 2.97 -4.59
N THR A 139 -11.35 1.82 -4.71
CA THR A 139 -11.07 0.63 -3.90
C THR A 139 -9.63 0.13 -4.14
N LEU A 140 -9.21 -0.01 -5.40
CA LEU A 140 -7.84 -0.41 -5.74
C LEU A 140 -6.80 0.56 -5.16
N ILE A 141 -7.01 1.87 -5.31
CA ILE A 141 -6.09 2.87 -4.79
C ILE A 141 -6.05 2.85 -3.26
N SER A 142 -7.20 2.69 -2.60
CA SER A 142 -7.26 2.60 -1.13
C SER A 142 -6.61 1.33 -0.56
N SER A 143 -6.44 0.26 -1.36
CA SER A 143 -5.73 -0.95 -0.93
C SER A 143 -4.21 -0.86 -1.08
N LEU A 144 -3.69 0.23 -1.65
CA LEU A 144 -2.24 0.43 -1.72
C LEU A 144 -1.69 0.72 -0.32
N GLY A 145 -0.70 -0.04 0.12
CA GLY A 145 -0.09 0.10 1.45
C GLY A 145 0.37 1.53 1.75
N ILE A 146 0.93 2.23 0.76
CA ILE A 146 1.33 3.64 0.92
C ILE A 146 0.14 4.55 1.26
N VAL A 147 -1.04 4.31 0.70
CA VAL A 147 -2.26 5.09 1.00
C VAL A 147 -2.71 4.83 2.43
N THR A 148 -2.71 3.57 2.87
CA THR A 148 -3.01 3.19 4.26
C THR A 148 -2.07 3.90 5.25
N ILE A 149 -0.75 3.92 4.99
CA ILE A 149 0.21 4.60 5.86
C ILE A 149 -0.04 6.11 5.90
N ILE A 150 -0.37 6.74 4.77
CA ILE A 150 -0.72 8.15 4.73
C ILE A 150 -1.99 8.40 5.57
N GLU A 151 -3.04 7.59 5.41
CA GLU A 151 -4.26 7.71 6.21
C GLU A 151 -3.96 7.56 7.71
N MET A 152 -3.18 6.56 8.11
CA MET A 152 -2.72 6.39 9.50
C MET A 152 -1.99 7.64 10.01
N SER A 153 -1.14 8.23 9.18
CA SER A 153 -0.36 9.44 9.53
C SER A 153 -1.23 10.70 9.71
N LEU A 154 -2.38 10.73 9.03
CA LEU A 154 -3.32 11.86 9.10
C LEU A 154 -4.32 11.73 10.26
N MET A 155 -4.52 10.53 10.77
CA MET A 155 -5.49 10.29 11.83
C MET A 155 -5.00 10.83 13.17
N ARG A 156 -5.83 11.62 13.85
CA ARG A 156 -5.62 12.02 15.25
C ARG A 156 -6.36 11.06 16.14
N TYR A 157 -5.64 10.14 16.70
CA TYR A 157 -6.22 9.14 17.58
C TYR A 157 -6.30 9.62 19.03
N SER A 158 -7.37 9.29 19.72
CA SER A 158 -7.40 9.26 21.18
C SER A 158 -6.62 8.03 21.66
N GLN A 159 -5.99 8.13 22.83
CA GLN A 159 -5.33 6.96 23.45
C GLN A 159 -6.29 5.77 23.57
N ASN A 160 -5.76 4.56 23.33
CA ASN A 160 -6.49 3.29 23.45
C ASN A 160 -7.63 3.07 22.44
N THR A 161 -7.53 3.65 21.25
CA THR A 161 -8.46 3.33 20.17
C THR A 161 -7.97 2.08 19.44
N ALA A 162 -8.84 1.10 19.27
CA ALA A 162 -8.58 -0.02 18.36
C ALA A 162 -9.18 0.29 16.99
N ILE A 163 -8.46 -0.02 15.92
CA ILE A 163 -8.93 0.12 14.54
C ILE A 163 -8.69 -1.18 13.79
N ASN A 164 -9.48 -1.42 12.75
CA ASN A 164 -9.23 -2.50 11.81
C ASN A 164 -8.50 -1.94 10.60
N LEU A 165 -7.39 -2.58 10.23
CA LEU A 165 -6.63 -2.26 9.03
C LEU A 165 -6.75 -3.40 8.02
N LEU A 166 -6.75 -3.04 6.74
CA LEU A 166 -6.65 -3.94 5.62
C LEU A 166 -5.27 -3.76 4.98
N TRP A 167 -4.58 -4.89 4.73
CA TRP A 167 -3.29 -4.87 4.04
C TRP A 167 -3.26 -5.93 2.97
N THR A 168 -3.00 -5.54 1.73
CA THR A 168 -2.93 -6.48 0.61
C THR A 168 -1.53 -7.08 0.52
N VAL A 169 -1.45 -8.40 0.67
CA VAL A 169 -0.19 -9.16 0.58
C VAL A 169 -0.20 -10.00 -0.70
N PRO A 170 0.85 -9.95 -1.52
CA PRO A 170 0.95 -10.81 -2.70
C PRO A 170 0.69 -12.28 -2.33
N VAL A 171 -0.07 -12.99 -3.14
CA VAL A 171 -0.46 -14.39 -2.95
C VAL A 171 -1.53 -14.61 -1.89
N LEU A 172 -1.45 -13.92 -0.75
CA LEU A 172 -2.43 -14.07 0.35
C LEU A 172 -3.69 -13.23 0.13
N GLY A 173 -3.63 -12.20 -0.74
CA GLY A 173 -4.73 -11.25 -0.93
C GLY A 173 -4.84 -10.22 0.20
N ASP A 174 -6.07 -9.81 0.49
CA ASP A 174 -6.35 -8.85 1.54
C ASP A 174 -6.29 -9.55 2.90
N THR A 175 -5.46 -9.02 3.81
CA THR A 175 -5.30 -9.50 5.19
C THR A 175 -5.88 -8.50 6.18
N HIS A 176 -6.59 -8.97 7.19
CA HIS A 176 -7.28 -8.15 8.17
C HIS A 176 -6.51 -8.11 9.49
N TRP A 177 -6.32 -6.90 10.02
CA TRP A 177 -5.51 -6.67 11.22
C TRP A 177 -6.27 -5.85 12.24
N GLN A 178 -6.27 -6.30 13.48
CA GLN A 178 -6.75 -5.53 14.61
C GLN A 178 -5.59 -4.75 15.22
N THR A 179 -5.66 -3.43 15.18
CA THR A 179 -4.56 -2.53 15.51
C THR A 179 -4.83 -1.78 16.79
N GLN A 180 -3.88 -1.82 17.71
CA GLN A 180 -3.84 -1.02 18.92
C GLN A 180 -2.95 0.20 18.69
N ILE A 181 -3.40 1.36 19.18
CA ILE A 181 -2.70 2.64 19.01
C ILE A 181 -2.11 3.05 20.34
N LYS A 182 -0.79 3.26 20.35
CA LYS A 182 -0.03 3.75 21.52
C LYS A 182 0.55 5.12 21.18
N LYS A 183 0.24 6.11 22.02
CA LYS A 183 0.78 7.46 21.87
C LYS A 183 1.86 7.70 22.91
N GLU A 184 3.05 8.03 22.45
CA GLU A 184 4.18 8.44 23.31
C GLU A 184 4.23 9.97 23.42
N ASN A 185 3.67 10.49 24.52
CA ASN A 185 3.53 11.94 24.70
C ASN A 185 4.88 12.69 24.80
N GLN A 186 5.96 11.99 25.19
CA GLN A 186 7.28 12.63 25.35
C GLN A 186 8.01 12.81 24.02
N ASN A 187 7.74 11.95 23.02
CA ASN A 187 8.49 11.90 21.78
C ASN A 187 7.73 12.38 20.54
N ASN A 188 6.51 12.91 20.71
CA ASN A 188 5.61 13.22 19.58
C ASN A 188 5.45 12.04 18.62
N SER A 189 5.44 10.82 19.14
CA SER A 189 5.37 9.58 18.39
C SER A 189 4.06 8.86 18.60
N ILE A 190 3.56 8.21 17.55
CA ILE A 190 2.40 7.32 17.59
C ILE A 190 2.85 5.97 17.03
N SER A 191 2.63 4.91 17.81
CA SER A 191 2.90 3.54 17.38
C SER A 191 1.59 2.79 17.19
N PHE A 192 1.52 2.01 16.12
CA PHE A 192 0.43 1.12 15.75
C PHE A 192 0.98 -0.30 15.80
N ILE A 193 0.35 -1.14 16.62
CA ILE A 193 0.74 -2.55 16.77
C ILE A 193 -0.48 -3.37 16.40
N SER A 194 -0.34 -4.26 15.42
CA SER A 194 -1.47 -4.97 14.84
C SER A 194 -1.31 -6.47 14.95
N GLU A 195 -2.41 -7.15 15.16
CA GLU A 195 -2.53 -8.60 15.21
C GLU A 195 -3.38 -9.07 14.02
N LEU A 196 -2.93 -10.13 13.33
CA LEU A 196 -3.65 -10.74 12.22
C LEU A 196 -4.90 -11.47 12.74
N THR A 197 -6.08 -11.14 12.18
CA THR A 197 -7.36 -11.67 12.67
C THR A 197 -7.93 -12.82 11.85
N ASP A 198 -7.56 -12.94 10.58
CA ASP A 198 -8.13 -13.87 9.60
C ASP A 198 -7.14 -14.97 9.16
N GLN A 199 -6.44 -15.56 10.13
CA GLN A 199 -5.41 -16.60 9.87
C GLN A 199 -5.93 -17.75 8.99
N LYS A 200 -7.19 -18.16 9.16
CA LYS A 200 -7.79 -19.22 8.38
C LYS A 200 -7.91 -18.85 6.88
N GLU A 201 -8.37 -17.65 6.58
CA GLU A 201 -8.50 -17.16 5.20
C GLU A 201 -7.13 -17.04 4.53
N VAL A 202 -6.13 -16.58 5.28
CA VAL A 202 -4.74 -16.50 4.83
C VAL A 202 -4.20 -17.88 4.42
N LEU A 203 -4.45 -18.91 5.21
CA LEU A 203 -4.05 -20.30 4.88
C LEU A 203 -4.80 -20.83 3.65
N GLU A 204 -6.11 -20.60 3.57
CA GLU A 204 -6.93 -21.02 2.43
C GLU A 204 -6.46 -20.36 1.12
N ASN A 205 -6.09 -19.08 1.16
CA ASN A 205 -5.60 -18.38 -0.02
C ASN A 205 -4.21 -18.89 -0.45
N LEU A 206 -3.32 -19.16 0.50
CA LEU A 206 -2.03 -19.76 0.22
C LEU A 206 -2.16 -21.18 -0.36
N GLN A 207 -3.08 -21.98 0.16
CA GLN A 207 -3.37 -23.32 -0.37
C GLN A 207 -3.87 -23.25 -1.82
N LYS A 208 -4.86 -22.39 -2.10
CA LYS A 208 -5.36 -22.18 -3.48
C LYS A 208 -4.26 -21.79 -4.44
N TYR A 209 -3.36 -20.86 -4.00
CA TYR A 209 -2.21 -20.47 -4.81
C TYR A 209 -1.28 -21.66 -5.08
N SER A 210 -0.98 -22.45 -4.06
CA SER A 210 -0.09 -23.62 -4.16
C SER A 210 -0.64 -24.66 -5.13
N GLU A 211 -1.96 -24.94 -5.08
CA GLU A 211 -2.64 -25.83 -6.00
C GLU A 211 -2.56 -25.32 -7.44
N LEU A 212 -2.83 -24.03 -7.67
CA LEU A 212 -2.75 -23.40 -9.00
C LEU A 212 -1.33 -23.41 -9.60
N GLN A 213 -0.30 -23.37 -8.76
CA GLN A 213 1.09 -23.38 -9.19
C GLN A 213 1.74 -24.77 -9.12
N GLU A 214 0.95 -25.82 -8.84
CA GLU A 214 1.43 -27.20 -8.65
C GLU A 214 2.58 -27.31 -7.61
N LEU A 215 2.60 -26.43 -6.62
CA LEU A 215 3.61 -26.41 -5.55
C LEU A 215 3.17 -27.33 -4.42
N LYS A 216 4.04 -28.21 -3.96
CA LYS A 216 3.81 -29.04 -2.77
C LYS A 216 4.16 -28.26 -1.50
N LEU A 217 3.39 -27.23 -1.18
CA LEU A 217 3.69 -26.35 -0.05
C LEU A 217 3.18 -26.85 1.29
N ILE A 218 2.08 -27.61 1.31
CA ILE A 218 1.42 -28.04 2.56
C ILE A 218 1.21 -29.54 2.49
N SER A 219 1.74 -30.29 3.47
CA SER A 219 1.32 -31.66 3.70
C SER A 219 -0.01 -31.63 4.47
N ASP A 220 -0.98 -32.45 4.07
CA ASP A 220 -2.35 -32.52 4.59
C ASP A 220 -2.49 -32.66 6.12
N ASN A 221 -1.38 -32.82 6.87
CA ASN A 221 -1.37 -33.14 8.28
C ASN A 221 -0.56 -32.18 9.17
N GLN A 222 -0.05 -31.05 8.66
CA GLN A 222 0.64 -30.07 9.49
C GLN A 222 -0.21 -28.80 9.60
N GLU A 223 -0.70 -28.50 10.82
CA GLU A 223 -1.13 -27.13 11.18
C GLU A 223 0.08 -26.21 10.99
N SER A 224 0.10 -25.49 9.88
CA SER A 224 1.19 -24.53 9.63
C SER A 224 1.03 -23.36 10.58
N GLU A 225 1.99 -23.19 11.47
CA GLU A 225 2.03 -22.04 12.39
C GLU A 225 2.23 -20.75 11.59
N ILE A 226 1.39 -19.74 11.89
CA ILE A 226 1.48 -18.41 11.29
C ILE A 226 2.11 -17.47 12.30
N PHE A 227 3.25 -16.90 11.93
CA PHE A 227 3.85 -15.77 12.63
C PHE A 227 3.56 -14.51 11.80
N ALA A 228 2.85 -13.56 12.40
CA ALA A 228 2.49 -12.34 11.71
C ALA A 228 2.67 -11.13 12.63
N THR A 229 3.36 -10.10 12.14
CA THR A 229 3.52 -8.81 12.81
C THR A 229 3.27 -7.68 11.83
N PHE A 230 2.56 -6.65 12.28
CA PHE A 230 2.42 -5.41 11.56
C PHE A 230 2.58 -4.26 12.54
N GLU A 231 3.64 -3.49 12.38
CA GLU A 231 3.99 -2.38 13.23
C GLU A 231 4.24 -1.12 12.40
N THR A 232 3.71 0.01 12.86
CA THR A 232 4.00 1.32 12.28
C THR A 232 4.33 2.30 13.39
N THR A 233 5.40 3.04 13.24
CA THR A 233 5.75 4.17 14.10
C THR A 233 5.78 5.43 13.26
N ILE A 234 5.10 6.48 13.72
CA ILE A 234 5.04 7.78 13.07
C ILE A 234 5.55 8.82 14.04
N ASN A 235 6.60 9.51 13.65
CA ASN A 235 7.18 10.61 14.40
C ASN A 235 6.72 11.93 13.78
N TYR A 236 6.30 12.86 14.63
CA TYR A 236 5.85 14.17 14.22
C TYR A 236 6.85 15.25 14.67
N MET A 237 6.93 16.33 13.92
CA MET A 237 7.65 17.52 14.36
C MET A 237 6.98 18.11 15.61
N SER A 238 7.64 19.02 16.29
CA SER A 238 7.18 19.61 17.55
C SER A 238 5.76 20.19 17.51
N ASN A 239 5.28 20.58 16.33
CA ASN A 239 3.93 21.09 16.13
C ASN A 239 2.85 20.00 16.01
N MET A 240 3.21 18.71 16.06
CA MET A 240 2.32 17.53 15.85
C MET A 240 1.46 17.59 14.58
N ALA A 241 1.73 18.51 13.66
CA ALA A 241 0.98 18.72 12.43
C ALA A 241 1.73 18.23 11.19
N THR A 242 3.03 18.02 11.33
CA THR A 242 3.93 17.64 10.24
C THR A 242 4.61 16.33 10.58
N ILE A 243 4.54 15.37 9.66
CA ILE A 243 5.27 14.11 9.77
C ILE A 243 6.75 14.42 9.65
N ALA A 244 7.56 13.97 10.60
CA ALA A 244 9.01 14.02 10.52
C ALA A 244 9.53 12.80 9.78
N ASP A 245 9.14 11.63 10.25
CA ASP A 245 9.42 10.34 9.62
C ASP A 245 8.37 9.28 10.00
N SER A 246 8.33 8.18 9.29
CA SER A 246 7.53 7.01 9.63
C SER A 246 8.23 5.75 9.18
N GLN A 247 8.08 4.70 9.97
CA GLN A 247 8.54 3.36 9.63
C GLN A 247 7.40 2.37 9.80
N THR A 248 7.13 1.60 8.75
CA THR A 248 6.14 0.51 8.76
C THR A 248 6.84 -0.80 8.43
N GLN A 249 6.55 -1.84 9.21
CA GLN A 249 7.04 -3.19 8.99
C GLN A 249 5.88 -4.16 9.02
N VAL A 250 5.76 -4.98 7.98
CA VAL A 250 4.78 -6.08 7.88
C VAL A 250 5.54 -7.35 7.62
N ASN A 251 5.41 -8.34 8.51
CA ASN A 251 6.04 -9.63 8.37
C ASN A 251 4.98 -10.72 8.52
N ILE A 252 4.95 -11.67 7.60
CA ILE A 252 4.12 -12.87 7.68
C ILE A 252 5.00 -14.06 7.31
N LYS A 253 5.08 -15.04 8.20
CA LYS A 253 5.75 -16.30 7.96
C LYS A 253 4.77 -17.44 8.20
N ILE A 254 4.69 -18.38 7.26
CA ILE A 254 3.84 -19.57 7.33
C ILE A 254 4.70 -20.79 7.07
N GLY A 255 5.03 -21.52 8.12
CA GLY A 255 6.00 -22.62 8.06
C GLY A 255 7.35 -22.18 7.46
N ASP A 256 7.96 -23.05 6.65
CA ASP A 256 9.23 -22.74 5.98
C ASP A 256 9.07 -22.37 4.50
N PHE A 257 7.83 -22.38 3.99
CA PHE A 257 7.56 -22.26 2.57
C PHE A 257 7.02 -20.89 2.13
N PHE A 258 6.51 -20.07 3.06
CA PHE A 258 6.07 -18.72 2.76
C PHE A 258 6.64 -17.72 3.76
N GLU A 259 7.26 -16.66 3.23
CA GLU A 259 7.73 -15.54 4.02
C GLU A 259 7.53 -14.25 3.24
N TYR A 260 6.82 -13.31 3.86
CA TYR A 260 6.63 -11.97 3.34
C TYR A 260 7.18 -10.97 4.35
N GLN A 261 8.01 -10.07 3.86
CA GLN A 261 8.55 -8.95 4.63
C GLN A 261 8.39 -7.67 3.80
N GLU A 262 7.75 -6.68 4.39
CA GLU A 262 7.64 -5.35 3.80
C GLU A 262 8.13 -4.31 4.79
N ASN A 263 9.00 -3.41 4.31
CA ASN A 263 9.50 -2.27 5.06
C ASN A 263 9.20 -1.01 4.27
N THR A 264 8.44 -0.09 4.85
CA THR A 264 8.18 1.22 4.25
C THR A 264 8.70 2.31 5.17
N THR A 265 9.58 3.15 4.65
CA THR A 265 10.14 4.31 5.35
C THR A 265 9.68 5.57 4.67
N ILE A 266 9.17 6.52 5.46
CA ILE A 266 8.80 7.87 5.03
C ILE A 266 9.73 8.86 5.71
N LEU A 267 10.31 9.78 4.95
CA LEU A 267 11.17 10.84 5.45
C LEU A 267 10.68 12.20 4.96
N SER A 268 10.53 13.15 5.88
CA SER A 268 10.27 14.53 5.50
C SER A 268 11.56 15.17 5.00
N THR A 269 11.52 15.65 3.77
CA THR A 269 12.57 16.54 3.25
C THR A 269 12.09 17.96 3.47
N ILE A 270 12.60 18.58 4.51
CA ILE A 270 12.44 20.02 4.68
C ILE A 270 13.31 20.64 3.59
N ASP A 271 12.73 21.51 2.75
CA ASP A 271 13.49 22.28 1.78
C ASP A 271 14.74 22.88 2.46
N LYS A 272 15.90 22.45 1.94
CA LYS A 272 17.19 23.00 2.36
C LYS A 272 17.36 24.39 1.77
#